data_2153bb7d79f1fa6ca4c794fd4224db33
#
_entry.id   2153bb7d79f1fa6ca4c794fd4224db33
#
_cell.length_a   1.000
_cell.length_b   1.000
_cell.length_c   1.000
_cell.angle_alpha   90.00
_cell.angle_beta   90.00
_cell.angle_gamma   90.00
#
_symmetry.space_group_name_H-M   'P 1'
#
loop_
_entity.id
_entity.type
_entity.pdbx_description
1 polymer ?
#
loop_
_entity_poly.entity_id
_entity_poly.type
_entity_poly.pdbx_seq_one_letter_code
_entity_poly.pdbx_strand_id
1 'polypeptide(L)'
;KNSALYFYELKIRTSENKSIISKNTEGDPTILRLKLILDIEIFENKKILSKKVYSEQFDYQNMSKKFELNNYENEIRNDSYNNMISKILIDLTNLK
;
A
#
# COMPACT_ATOMS: atom_id res chain seq x y z
N LYS A 1 13.44 -14.44 -33.92
CA LYS A 1 13.31 -14.25 -33.32
C LYS A 1 13.72 -14.12 -32.38
N ASN A 2 14.29 -13.68 -32.40
CA ASN A 2 14.59 -13.47 -31.41
C ASN A 2 14.10 -13.27 -30.54
N SER A 3 14.30 -13.50 -30.54
CA SER A 3 13.50 -13.07 -29.50
C SER A 3 14.33 -12.53 -28.41
N ALA A 4 14.39 -11.30 -28.43
CA ALA A 4 14.92 -10.61 -27.31
C ALA A 4 14.12 -11.02 -26.11
N LEU A 5 14.74 -11.73 -25.23
CA LEU A 5 14.12 -12.08 -23.99
C LEU A 5 14.21 -10.88 -23.08
N TYR A 6 13.10 -10.20 -22.93
CA TYR A 6 13.01 -9.12 -21.96
C TYR A 6 12.57 -9.72 -20.65
N PHE A 7 13.43 -9.65 -19.66
CA PHE A 7 13.06 -10.06 -18.33
C PHE A 7 12.73 -8.82 -17.52
N TYR A 8 11.48 -8.77 -17.10
CA TYR A 8 11.08 -7.76 -16.13
C TYR A 8 11.00 -8.43 -14.77
N GLU A 9 11.68 -7.84 -13.82
CA GLU A 9 11.62 -8.26 -12.44
C GLU A 9 10.96 -7.17 -11.64
N LEU A 10 10.03 -7.55 -10.80
CA LEU A 10 9.35 -6.61 -9.92
C LEU A 10 9.74 -6.91 -8.49
N LYS A 11 10.20 -5.91 -7.78
CA LYS A 11 10.40 -5.99 -6.34
C LYS A 11 9.38 -5.11 -5.67
N ILE A 12 8.56 -5.72 -4.83
CA ILE A 12 7.47 -5.03 -4.17
C ILE A 12 7.69 -5.12 -2.67
N ARG A 13 7.66 -3.98 -2.01
CA ARG A 13 7.71 -3.90 -0.54
C ARG A 13 6.50 -3.16 -0.06
N THR A 14 5.91 -3.68 0.99
CA THR A 14 4.81 -3.00 1.65
C THR A 14 5.26 -2.59 3.04
N SER A 15 4.76 -1.46 3.48
CA SER A 15 4.95 -1.02 4.85
C SER A 15 3.70 -0.29 5.29
N GLU A 16 3.54 -0.19 6.59
CA GLU A 16 2.39 0.54 7.11
C GLU A 16 2.77 1.27 8.38
N ASN A 17 2.05 2.33 8.63
CA ASN A 17 2.25 3.15 9.81
C ASN A 17 0.88 3.46 10.40
N LYS A 18 0.71 3.10 11.65
CA LYS A 18 -0.53 3.35 12.37
C LYS A 18 -0.27 4.40 13.45
N SER A 19 -1.09 5.43 13.49
CA SER A 19 -0.91 6.51 14.44
C SER A 19 -2.25 6.93 15.04
N ILE A 20 -2.17 7.64 16.15
CA ILE A 20 -3.33 8.19 16.84
C ILE A 20 -3.47 9.64 16.42
N ILE A 21 -4.63 9.99 15.87
CA ILE A 21 -4.88 11.35 15.40
C ILE A 21 -5.60 12.16 16.45
N SER A 22 -6.47 11.53 17.23
CA SER A 22 -7.29 12.23 18.20
C SER A 22 -7.52 11.38 19.43
N LYS A 23 -7.62 12.04 20.57
CA LYS A 23 -7.90 11.39 21.86
C LYS A 23 -9.03 12.15 22.54
N ASN A 24 -9.75 11.44 23.40
CA ASN A 24 -10.77 12.08 24.23
C ASN A 24 -10.11 12.78 25.44
N THR A 25 -10.91 13.36 26.30
CA THR A 25 -10.40 14.11 27.45
C THR A 25 -9.69 13.22 28.46
N GLU A 26 -9.94 11.92 28.43
CA GLU A 26 -9.31 10.94 29.32
C GLU A 26 -8.03 10.37 28.73
N GLY A 27 -7.69 10.79 27.52
CA GLY A 27 -6.48 10.32 26.85
C GLY A 27 -6.66 9.06 26.02
N ASP A 28 -7.87 8.56 25.88
CA ASP A 28 -8.14 7.38 25.08
C ASP A 28 -8.20 7.71 23.59
N PRO A 29 -7.60 6.89 22.73
CA PRO A 29 -7.64 7.14 21.30
C PRO A 29 -9.08 7.10 20.76
N THR A 30 -9.42 8.09 19.93
CA THR A 30 -10.74 8.16 19.31
C THR A 30 -10.66 8.03 17.79
N ILE A 31 -9.64 8.62 17.18
CA ILE A 31 -9.43 8.55 15.73
C ILE A 31 -8.04 7.98 15.48
N LEU A 32 -7.98 6.99 14.63
CA LEU A 32 -6.74 6.33 14.23
C LEU A 32 -6.47 6.63 12.76
N ARG A 33 -5.19 6.59 12.41
CA ARG A 33 -4.76 6.75 11.02
C ARG A 33 -3.94 5.55 10.62
N LEU A 34 -4.29 4.95 9.50
CA LEU A 34 -3.51 3.87 8.90
C LEU A 34 -2.98 4.36 7.57
N LYS A 35 -1.66 4.42 7.44
CA LYS A 35 -1.00 4.77 6.21
C LYS A 35 -0.36 3.52 5.63
N LEU A 36 -0.69 3.23 4.38
CA LEU A 36 -0.19 2.06 3.67
C LEU A 36 0.70 2.53 2.54
N ILE A 37 1.87 1.93 2.45
CA ILE A 37 2.87 2.32 1.47
C ILE A 37 3.28 1.09 0.69
N LEU A 38 3.34 1.23 -0.62
CA LEU A 38 3.79 0.18 -1.50
C LEU A 38 4.89 0.73 -2.39
N ASP A 39 6.09 0.19 -2.20
CA ASP A 39 7.24 0.54 -3.02
C ASP A 39 7.39 -0.51 -4.10
N ILE A 40 7.57 -0.07 -5.34
CA ILE A 40 7.81 -0.99 -6.42
C ILE A 40 9.05 -0.56 -7.20
N GLU A 41 9.91 -1.53 -7.45
CA GLU A 41 11.06 -1.36 -8.32
C GLU A 41 10.88 -2.29 -9.51
N ILE A 42 11.04 -1.73 -10.69
CA ILE A 42 10.92 -2.49 -11.93
C ILE A 42 12.31 -2.58 -12.56
N PHE A 43 12.75 -3.80 -12.82
CA PHE A 43 14.04 -4.05 -13.45
C PHE A 43 13.81 -4.64 -14.82
N GLU A 44 14.59 -4.17 -15.76
CA GLU A 44 14.66 -4.76 -17.10
C GLU A 44 16.08 -5.26 -17.29
N ASN A 45 16.23 -6.58 -17.49
CA ASN A 45 17.53 -7.20 -17.69
C ASN A 45 18.53 -6.81 -16.59
N LYS A 46 18.10 -6.88 -15.35
CA LYS A 46 18.88 -6.60 -14.13
C LYS A 46 19.25 -5.13 -13.92
N LYS A 47 18.71 -4.24 -14.73
CA LYS A 47 18.90 -2.81 -14.55
C LYS A 47 17.60 -2.16 -14.09
N ILE A 48 17.72 -1.19 -13.21
CA ILE A 48 16.54 -0.47 -12.73
C ILE A 48 15.95 0.33 -13.89
N LEU A 49 14.71 0.02 -14.21
CA LEU A 49 13.94 0.74 -15.21
C LEU A 49 13.11 1.84 -14.57
N SER A 50 12.51 1.55 -13.41
CA SER A 50 11.62 2.49 -12.77
C SER A 50 11.47 2.17 -11.29
N LYS A 51 11.28 3.21 -10.50
CA LYS A 51 10.91 3.11 -9.09
C LYS A 51 9.68 3.94 -8.87
N LYS A 52 8.71 3.38 -8.17
CA LYS A 52 7.49 4.10 -7.83
C LYS A 52 7.06 3.79 -6.42
N VAL A 53 6.43 4.77 -5.80
CA VAL A 53 5.88 4.64 -4.46
C VAL A 53 4.41 5.01 -4.54
N TYR A 54 3.58 4.14 -4.04
CA TYR A 54 2.15 4.39 -3.91
C TYR A 54 1.82 4.42 -2.44
N SER A 55 0.98 5.35 -2.05
CA SER A 55 0.55 5.38 -0.65
C SER A 55 -0.90 5.79 -0.57
N GLU A 56 -1.58 5.27 0.43
CA GLU A 56 -2.93 5.64 0.78
C GLU A 56 -3.04 5.76 2.28
N GLN A 57 -3.91 6.64 2.73
CA GLN A 57 -4.04 6.95 4.13
C GLN A 57 -5.53 7.01 4.47
N PHE A 58 -5.87 6.40 5.60
CA PHE A 58 -7.27 6.32 6.05
C PHE A 58 -7.35 6.70 7.51
N ASP A 59 -8.29 7.60 7.81
CA ASP A 59 -8.61 7.95 9.18
C ASP A 59 -9.94 7.28 9.51
N TYR A 60 -10.00 6.67 10.68
CA TYR A 60 -11.19 5.91 11.08
C TYR A 60 -11.33 5.94 12.59
N GLN A 61 -12.54 5.69 13.04
CA GLN A 61 -12.83 5.71 14.47
C GLN A 61 -12.28 4.45 15.13
N ASN A 62 -11.71 4.66 16.32
CA ASN A 62 -11.32 3.54 17.15
C ASN A 62 -12.57 2.77 17.61
N MET A 63 -12.42 1.49 17.83
CA MET A 63 -13.51 0.62 18.28
C MET A 63 -13.09 -0.03 19.58
N SER A 64 -14.06 -0.17 20.49
CA SER A 64 -13.80 -0.78 21.79
C SER A 64 -13.52 -2.28 21.66
N LYS A 65 -14.12 -2.92 20.67
CA LYS A 65 -13.89 -4.35 20.42
C LYS A 65 -12.75 -4.53 19.45
N LYS A 66 -11.65 -5.08 19.96
CA LYS A 66 -10.45 -5.24 19.13
C LYS A 66 -10.66 -6.12 17.92
N PHE A 67 -11.51 -7.14 18.04
CA PHE A 67 -11.79 -8.02 16.93
C PHE A 67 -12.44 -7.26 15.77
N GLU A 68 -13.41 -6.42 16.08
CA GLU A 68 -14.07 -5.61 15.06
C GLU A 68 -13.10 -4.60 14.44
N LEU A 69 -12.27 -3.99 15.27
CA LEU A 69 -11.27 -3.05 14.79
C LEU A 69 -10.29 -3.73 13.83
N ASN A 70 -9.79 -4.90 14.20
CA ASN A 70 -8.87 -5.65 13.34
C ASN A 70 -9.52 -6.02 12.00
N ASN A 71 -10.79 -6.44 12.02
CA ASN A 71 -11.50 -6.77 10.80
C ASN A 71 -11.64 -5.56 9.90
N TYR A 72 -11.98 -4.41 10.49
CA TYR A 72 -12.12 -3.18 9.73
C TYR A 72 -10.79 -2.76 9.11
N GLU A 73 -9.71 -2.84 9.89
CA GLU A 73 -8.38 -2.50 9.37
C GLU A 73 -7.95 -3.44 8.26
N ASN A 74 -8.30 -4.73 8.36
CA ASN A 74 -7.98 -5.68 7.30
C ASN A 74 -8.75 -5.39 6.02
N GLU A 75 -9.99 -4.93 6.13
CA GLU A 75 -10.74 -4.49 4.95
C GLU A 75 -10.07 -3.30 4.28
N ILE A 76 -9.63 -2.33 5.09
CA ILE A 76 -8.89 -1.17 4.56
C ILE A 76 -7.64 -1.64 3.83
N ARG A 77 -6.88 -2.55 4.43
CA ARG A 77 -5.65 -3.06 3.81
C ARG A 77 -5.93 -3.73 2.48
N ASN A 78 -6.92 -4.61 2.45
CA ASN A 78 -7.27 -5.34 1.23
C ASN A 78 -7.70 -4.41 0.12
N ASP A 79 -8.59 -3.47 0.43
CA ASP A 79 -9.09 -2.53 -0.57
C ASP A 79 -7.98 -1.62 -1.07
N SER A 80 -7.14 -1.14 -0.16
CA SER A 80 -6.08 -0.21 -0.50
C SER A 80 -5.00 -0.88 -1.36
N TYR A 81 -4.56 -2.08 -0.97
CA TYR A 81 -3.55 -2.77 -1.76
C TYR A 81 -4.10 -3.15 -3.13
N ASN A 82 -5.37 -3.54 -3.23
CA ASN A 82 -5.98 -3.82 -4.52
C ASN A 82 -5.98 -2.58 -5.41
N ASN A 83 -6.30 -1.42 -4.83
CA ASN A 83 -6.27 -0.15 -5.57
C ASN A 83 -4.86 0.18 -6.05
N MET A 84 -3.87 0.02 -5.17
CA MET A 84 -2.49 0.33 -5.53
C MET A 84 -1.95 -0.63 -6.59
N ILE A 85 -2.30 -1.91 -6.48
CA ILE A 85 -1.91 -2.91 -7.48
C ILE A 85 -2.53 -2.57 -8.84
N SER A 86 -3.78 -2.13 -8.85
CA SER A 86 -4.42 -1.70 -10.10
C SER A 86 -3.68 -0.56 -10.75
N LYS A 87 -3.20 0.40 -9.94
CA LYS A 87 -2.40 1.51 -10.47
C LYS A 87 -1.07 1.01 -11.04
N ILE A 88 -0.45 0.05 -10.37
CA ILE A 88 0.80 -0.55 -10.86
C ILE A 88 0.56 -1.19 -12.23
N LEU A 89 -0.51 -1.93 -12.38
CA LEU A 89 -0.82 -2.60 -13.65
C LEU A 89 -1.02 -1.60 -14.78
N ILE A 90 -1.71 -0.49 -14.48
CA ILE A 90 -1.88 0.58 -15.47
C ILE A 90 -0.53 1.18 -15.85
N ASP A 91 0.32 1.45 -14.86
CA ASP A 91 1.64 2.01 -15.11
C ASP A 91 2.52 1.06 -15.92
N LEU A 92 2.41 -0.24 -15.66
CA LEU A 92 3.18 -1.23 -16.42
C LEU A 92 2.76 -1.27 -17.89
N THR A 93 1.47 -1.08 -18.18
CA THR A 93 1.02 -1.06 -19.56
C THR A 93 1.52 0.17 -20.32
N ASN A 94 1.95 1.19 -19.60
CA ASN A 94 2.44 2.43 -20.19
C ASN A 94 3.96 2.52 -20.26
N LEU A 95 4.65 1.42 -19.98
CA LEU A 95 6.11 1.38 -19.98
C LEU A 95 6.73 1.18 -21.36
N LYS A 96 6.13 1.62 -22.38
CA LYS A 96 6.70 1.45 -23.73
C LYS A 96 7.24 2.73 -24.29
#